data_246e1d36ed41cbeaaf9e6a0ceccc9b8c
#
_entry.id   246e1d36ed41cbeaaf9e6a0ceccc9b8c
#
_cell.length_a   1.000
_cell.length_b   1.000
_cell.length_c   1.000
_cell.angle_alpha   90.00
_cell.angle_beta   90.00
_cell.angle_gamma   90.00
#
_symmetry.space_group_name_H-M   'P 1'
#
loop_
_entity.id
_entity.type
_entity.pdbx_description
1 polymer ?
#
loop_
_entity_poly.entity_id
_entity_poly.type
_entity_poly.pdbx_seq_one_letter_code
_entity_poly.pdbx_strand_id
1 'polypeptide(L)'
;MLFSSIVFLFTFLPAVLVLYYLLPERFHNPVLLLASLIFYAWGEPVYIFLMLLSILFNYFSGLDIARNLTDRRLAKRSLIFNIVVNIAILGFFKYEGFVLDSLNAVLPVHITYHPLALPIGISFYTFQILSYIIDVYQGNVKVQKNILNFALYVTMFPQLIAGPIVQYADVEEQLVNRKSSWDKFGEGCMYFIRGLAKKVLLANTSGMIFTEVTGLGKGNVSVLSAWLGAFAYMFQIYFDFSGYSDMAVGLGKMFGFEFCMNFNYPYIAKSITEFWRRWHISLSSWFRDYVYIPLGGNRVSKSRHIFNLMVVWFLTGLWHGAAWNFVAWGLYYGIILIIEKYILSPVLDKLPSVVRHIYSIVLVVIGWVLFFSPSLGGAARYLGMMFGAGAHGVADRESLYLLTTNLVLWIILIIGSTPLTDVRYQHMLRQKKWNTTLLNGIVYAVLFILCIAYLVTETYNPFLYFRF
;
A
#
# COMPACT_ATOMS: atom_id res chain seq x y z
N MET A 1 11.71 5.19 11.08
CA MET A 1 10.88 4.84 12.26
C MET A 1 9.62 4.12 11.79
N LEU A 2 9.11 3.09 12.50
CA LEU A 2 7.85 2.39 12.16
C LEU A 2 6.74 2.84 13.10
N PHE A 3 5.48 2.93 12.62
CA PHE A 3 4.33 3.25 13.47
C PHE A 3 4.09 2.20 14.56
N SER A 4 4.44 0.93 14.29
CA SER A 4 4.39 -0.17 15.25
C SER A 4 5.67 -0.32 16.08
N SER A 5 6.42 0.74 16.32
CA SER A 5 7.58 0.71 17.20
C SER A 5 7.30 1.40 18.55
N ILE A 6 7.90 0.89 19.63
CA ILE A 6 7.77 1.47 20.98
C ILE A 6 8.21 2.94 20.99
N VAL A 7 9.32 3.28 20.30
CA VAL A 7 9.81 4.65 20.20
C VAL A 7 8.78 5.58 19.53
N PHE A 8 8.11 5.11 18.47
CA PHE A 8 7.06 5.89 17.83
C PHE A 8 5.87 6.11 18.77
N LEU A 9 5.39 5.05 19.41
CA LEU A 9 4.16 5.06 20.21
C LEU A 9 4.30 5.87 21.50
N PHE A 10 5.45 5.78 22.18
CA PHE A 10 5.62 6.37 23.50
C PHE A 10 6.53 7.60 23.56
N THR A 11 7.24 7.91 22.48
CA THR A 11 8.11 9.09 22.44
C THR A 11 7.72 10.04 21.32
N PHE A 12 7.80 9.60 20.08
CA PHE A 12 7.60 10.49 18.92
C PHE A 12 6.16 11.00 18.81
N LEU A 13 5.18 10.10 18.76
CA LEU A 13 3.78 10.49 18.57
C LEU A 13 3.23 11.34 19.72
N PRO A 14 3.43 11.00 21.01
CA PRO A 14 3.00 11.86 22.11
C PRO A 14 3.67 13.26 22.08
N ALA A 15 4.98 13.34 21.80
CA ALA A 15 5.66 14.63 21.71
C ALA A 15 5.10 15.50 20.58
N VAL A 16 4.85 14.92 19.41
CA VAL A 16 4.25 15.66 18.27
C VAL A 16 2.83 16.10 18.59
N LEU A 17 2.00 15.24 19.19
CA LEU A 17 0.63 15.59 19.59
C LEU A 17 0.59 16.71 20.61
N VAL A 18 1.43 16.65 21.65
CA VAL A 18 1.54 17.69 22.67
C VAL A 18 1.94 19.03 22.02
N LEU A 19 2.97 19.04 21.20
CA LEU A 19 3.39 20.28 20.51
C LEU A 19 2.31 20.80 19.57
N TYR A 20 1.62 19.92 18.83
CA TYR A 20 0.59 20.32 17.89
C TYR A 20 -0.60 20.98 18.59
N TYR A 21 -1.07 20.43 19.71
CA TYR A 21 -2.26 20.94 20.40
C TYR A 21 -1.96 22.08 21.40
N LEU A 22 -0.74 22.21 21.89
CA LEU A 22 -0.34 23.32 22.74
C LEU A 22 -0.03 24.61 21.98
N LEU A 23 0.39 24.50 20.72
CA LEU A 23 0.74 25.65 19.92
C LEU A 23 -0.45 26.23 19.17
N PRO A 24 -0.48 27.56 18.91
CA PRO A 24 -1.50 28.20 18.10
C PRO A 24 -1.60 27.59 16.68
N GLU A 25 -2.79 27.62 16.06
CA GLU A 25 -3.08 27.01 14.74
C GLU A 25 -2.06 27.39 13.65
N ARG A 26 -1.54 28.62 13.67
CA ARG A 26 -0.51 29.09 12.71
C ARG A 26 0.78 28.25 12.72
N PHE A 27 1.05 27.53 13.82
CA PHE A 27 2.22 26.67 13.96
C PHE A 27 1.94 25.20 13.65
N HIS A 28 0.68 24.79 13.41
CA HIS A 28 0.31 23.40 13.16
C HIS A 28 1.07 22.81 11.95
N ASN A 29 1.11 23.53 10.81
CA ASN A 29 1.86 23.09 9.63
C ASN A 29 3.37 23.05 9.84
N PRO A 30 4.03 24.08 10.39
CA PRO A 30 5.45 24.03 10.76
C PRO A 30 5.81 22.87 11.70
N VAL A 31 4.99 22.60 12.72
CA VAL A 31 5.21 21.47 13.66
C VAL A 31 5.15 20.13 12.92
N LEU A 32 4.10 19.93 12.11
CA LEU A 32 3.97 18.70 11.33
C LEU A 32 5.08 18.54 10.30
N LEU A 33 5.50 19.62 9.64
CA LEU A 33 6.63 19.59 8.70
C LEU A 33 7.91 19.17 9.41
N LEU A 34 8.25 19.82 10.54
CA LEU A 34 9.44 19.50 11.31
C LEU A 34 9.40 18.05 11.81
N ALA A 35 8.27 17.62 12.37
CA ALA A 35 8.07 16.24 12.80
C ALA A 35 8.25 15.25 11.64
N SER A 36 7.70 15.56 10.46
CA SER A 36 7.82 14.71 9.27
C SER A 36 9.27 14.61 8.79
N LEU A 37 10.01 15.71 8.79
CA LEU A 37 11.42 15.70 8.42
C LEU A 37 12.27 14.90 9.44
N ILE A 38 12.00 15.03 10.74
CA ILE A 38 12.65 14.21 11.78
C ILE A 38 12.31 12.74 11.59
N PHE A 39 11.03 12.42 11.36
CA PHE A 39 10.57 11.04 11.13
C PHE A 39 11.27 10.38 9.94
N TYR A 40 11.42 11.11 8.83
CA TYR A 40 12.12 10.64 7.64
C TYR A 40 13.62 10.52 7.87
N ALA A 41 14.27 11.55 8.41
CA ALA A 41 15.70 11.56 8.67
C ALA A 41 16.14 10.47 9.66
N TRP A 42 15.26 10.02 10.56
CA TRP A 42 15.53 8.90 11.47
C TRP A 42 15.87 7.60 10.73
N GLY A 43 15.22 7.34 9.59
CA GLY A 43 15.47 6.16 8.76
C GLY A 43 16.40 6.42 7.59
N GLU A 44 16.46 7.67 7.11
CA GLU A 44 17.10 8.06 5.85
C GLU A 44 17.92 9.35 6.02
N PRO A 45 18.99 9.34 6.81
CA PRO A 45 19.73 10.56 7.13
C PRO A 45 20.42 11.20 5.91
N VAL A 46 20.72 10.44 4.87
CA VAL A 46 21.33 10.93 3.62
C VAL A 46 20.27 11.31 2.60
N TYR A 47 19.26 10.47 2.40
CA TYR A 47 18.26 10.67 1.35
C TYR A 47 17.22 11.75 1.68
N ILE A 48 17.23 12.29 2.90
CA ILE A 48 16.46 13.51 3.22
C ILE A 48 16.87 14.70 2.33
N PHE A 49 18.15 14.82 1.96
CA PHE A 49 18.61 15.88 1.06
C PHE A 49 18.04 15.70 -0.35
N LEU A 50 17.94 14.45 -0.85
CA LEU A 50 17.30 14.16 -2.13
C LEU A 50 15.82 14.57 -2.11
N MET A 51 15.11 14.25 -1.03
CA MET A 51 13.71 14.62 -0.87
C MET A 51 13.54 16.16 -0.82
N LEU A 52 14.39 16.88 -0.08
CA LEU A 52 14.36 18.34 -0.03
C LEU A 52 14.65 18.96 -1.41
N LEU A 53 15.62 18.44 -2.15
CA LEU A 53 15.90 18.89 -3.51
C LEU A 53 14.71 18.61 -4.46
N SER A 54 14.08 17.44 -4.33
CA SER A 54 12.86 17.12 -5.09
C SER A 54 11.72 18.09 -4.77
N ILE A 55 11.54 18.45 -3.50
CA ILE A 55 10.52 19.44 -3.08
C ILE A 55 10.81 20.79 -3.74
N LEU A 56 12.03 21.30 -3.63
CA LEU A 56 12.41 22.59 -4.21
C LEU A 56 12.21 22.60 -5.73
N PHE A 57 12.73 21.58 -6.42
CA PHE A 57 12.59 21.45 -7.86
C PHE A 57 11.12 21.46 -8.30
N ASN A 58 10.28 20.65 -7.65
CA ASN A 58 8.88 20.52 -8.03
C ASN A 58 8.03 21.72 -7.61
N TYR A 59 8.35 22.39 -6.51
CA TYR A 59 7.72 23.65 -6.13
C TYR A 59 7.91 24.73 -7.21
N PHE A 60 9.15 24.95 -7.65
CA PHE A 60 9.44 25.93 -8.70
C PHE A 60 8.88 25.52 -10.06
N SER A 61 8.92 24.23 -10.39
CA SER A 61 8.30 23.71 -11.62
C SER A 61 6.77 23.92 -11.62
N GLY A 62 6.10 23.71 -10.50
CA GLY A 62 4.67 24.00 -10.37
C GLY A 62 4.34 25.47 -10.58
N LEU A 63 5.13 26.37 -10.02
CA LEU A 63 5.00 27.82 -10.24
C LEU A 63 5.25 28.20 -11.70
N ASP A 64 6.24 27.60 -12.35
CA ASP A 64 6.55 27.85 -13.77
C ASP A 64 5.42 27.39 -14.67
N ILE A 65 4.92 26.17 -14.47
CA ILE A 65 3.76 25.64 -15.21
C ILE A 65 2.55 26.56 -15.05
N ALA A 66 2.25 26.98 -13.81
CA ALA A 66 1.11 27.84 -13.54
C ALA A 66 1.23 29.23 -14.20
N ARG A 67 2.43 29.81 -14.25
CA ARG A 67 2.69 31.06 -14.95
C ARG A 67 2.48 30.96 -16.47
N ASN A 68 2.80 29.80 -17.03
CA ASN A 68 2.77 29.56 -18.47
C ASN A 68 1.47 28.90 -18.96
N LEU A 69 0.42 28.79 -18.13
CA LEU A 69 -0.85 28.14 -18.54
C LEU A 69 -1.54 28.83 -19.72
N THR A 70 -1.30 30.12 -19.94
CA THR A 70 -1.80 30.87 -21.12
C THR A 70 -1.07 30.45 -22.40
N ASP A 71 0.21 30.09 -22.33
CA ASP A 71 0.95 29.46 -23.43
C ASP A 71 1.04 27.94 -23.19
N ARG A 72 0.06 27.22 -23.72
CA ARG A 72 -0.02 25.75 -23.58
C ARG A 72 1.22 25.00 -24.09
N ARG A 73 1.99 25.57 -25.02
CA ARG A 73 3.22 24.92 -25.53
C ARG A 73 4.33 24.99 -24.49
N LEU A 74 4.53 26.15 -23.87
CA LEU A 74 5.51 26.34 -22.82
C LEU A 74 5.14 25.51 -21.58
N ALA A 75 3.90 25.61 -21.11
CA ALA A 75 3.43 24.83 -19.97
C ALA A 75 3.61 23.31 -20.19
N LYS A 76 3.31 22.80 -21.42
CA LYS A 76 3.51 21.39 -21.76
C LYS A 76 5.00 21.00 -21.77
N ARG A 77 5.89 21.86 -22.23
CA ARG A 77 7.34 21.59 -22.18
C ARG A 77 7.84 21.50 -20.74
N SER A 78 7.45 22.45 -19.88
CA SER A 78 7.78 22.42 -18.46
C SER A 78 7.22 21.16 -17.78
N LEU A 79 5.97 20.75 -18.08
CA LEU A 79 5.38 19.52 -17.59
C LEU A 79 6.19 18.29 -17.99
N ILE A 80 6.49 18.14 -19.29
CA ILE A 80 7.25 16.99 -19.79
C ILE A 80 8.64 16.94 -19.17
N PHE A 81 9.34 18.08 -19.09
CA PHE A 81 10.64 18.15 -18.44
C PHE A 81 10.57 17.71 -16.98
N ASN A 82 9.58 18.20 -16.22
CA ASN A 82 9.38 17.80 -14.83
C ASN A 82 9.11 16.30 -14.69
N ILE A 83 8.20 15.74 -15.50
CA ILE A 83 7.91 14.29 -15.51
C ILE A 83 9.18 13.48 -15.79
N VAL A 84 9.94 13.86 -16.81
CA VAL A 84 11.18 13.16 -17.19
C VAL A 84 12.19 13.18 -16.04
N VAL A 85 12.41 14.33 -15.39
CA VAL A 85 13.34 14.44 -14.26
C VAL A 85 12.89 13.56 -13.08
N ASN A 86 11.61 13.61 -12.68
CA ASN A 86 11.12 12.80 -11.56
C ASN A 86 11.20 11.29 -11.87
N ILE A 87 10.82 10.88 -13.09
CA ILE A 87 10.92 9.48 -13.52
C ILE A 87 12.38 9.04 -13.66
N ALA A 88 13.29 9.91 -14.11
CA ALA A 88 14.72 9.60 -14.20
C ALA A 88 15.34 9.39 -12.81
N ILE A 89 15.00 10.24 -11.83
CA ILE A 89 15.43 10.06 -10.44
C ILE A 89 14.91 8.74 -9.87
N LEU A 90 13.61 8.47 -10.00
CA LEU A 90 13.01 7.21 -9.56
C LEU A 90 13.66 6.02 -10.29
N GLY A 91 13.84 6.15 -11.60
CA GLY A 91 14.44 5.14 -12.46
C GLY A 91 15.88 4.79 -12.05
N PHE A 92 16.66 5.80 -11.75
CA PHE A 92 18.04 5.63 -11.31
C PHE A 92 18.11 4.84 -10.00
N PHE A 93 17.40 5.27 -8.95
CA PHE A 93 17.49 4.59 -7.66
C PHE A 93 16.77 3.24 -7.62
N LYS A 94 15.70 3.05 -8.38
CA LYS A 94 14.90 1.82 -8.29
C LYS A 94 15.27 0.77 -9.34
N TYR A 95 15.63 1.16 -10.57
CA TYR A 95 15.73 0.23 -11.69
C TYR A 95 17.14 0.04 -12.23
N GLU A 96 18.14 0.80 -11.78
CA GLU A 96 19.53 0.66 -12.25
C GLU A 96 20.00 -0.79 -12.12
N GLY A 97 19.96 -1.38 -10.93
CA GLY A 97 20.38 -2.76 -10.70
C GLY A 97 19.61 -3.77 -11.54
N PHE A 98 18.28 -3.63 -11.61
CA PHE A 98 17.44 -4.53 -12.41
C PHE A 98 17.78 -4.50 -13.90
N VAL A 99 18.04 -3.31 -14.45
CA VAL A 99 18.44 -3.16 -15.86
C VAL A 99 19.83 -3.77 -16.08
N LEU A 100 20.79 -3.46 -15.23
CA LEU A 100 22.16 -3.98 -15.36
C LEU A 100 22.22 -5.50 -15.18
N ASP A 101 21.50 -6.07 -14.21
CA ASP A 101 21.40 -7.52 -14.03
C ASP A 101 20.73 -8.21 -15.23
N SER A 102 19.69 -7.58 -15.80
CA SER A 102 19.03 -8.10 -16.99
C SER A 102 19.94 -8.04 -18.22
N LEU A 103 20.75 -6.98 -18.36
CA LEU A 103 21.74 -6.87 -19.42
C LEU A 103 22.85 -7.90 -19.24
N ASN A 104 23.39 -8.06 -18.03
CA ASN A 104 24.41 -9.05 -17.70
C ASN A 104 23.96 -10.50 -17.96
N ALA A 105 22.64 -10.77 -17.87
CA ALA A 105 22.10 -12.09 -18.18
C ALA A 105 22.09 -12.42 -19.69
N VAL A 106 22.19 -11.40 -20.57
CA VAL A 106 22.08 -11.56 -22.04
C VAL A 106 23.39 -11.23 -22.74
N LEU A 107 24.16 -10.27 -22.21
CA LEU A 107 25.37 -9.78 -22.83
C LEU A 107 26.58 -10.66 -22.44
N PRO A 108 27.55 -10.84 -23.34
CA PRO A 108 28.79 -11.57 -23.03
C PRO A 108 29.76 -10.77 -22.13
N VAL A 109 29.49 -9.49 -21.90
CA VAL A 109 30.31 -8.60 -21.07
C VAL A 109 29.61 -8.39 -19.73
N HIS A 110 30.32 -8.62 -18.63
CA HIS A 110 29.80 -8.40 -17.30
C HIS A 110 30.06 -6.97 -16.83
N ILE A 111 28.96 -6.20 -16.66
CA ILE A 111 29.00 -4.82 -16.16
C ILE A 111 28.97 -4.89 -14.62
N THR A 112 30.05 -4.49 -13.97
CA THR A 112 30.11 -4.38 -12.51
C THR A 112 29.50 -3.08 -12.06
N TYR A 113 28.64 -3.11 -11.04
CA TYR A 113 28.04 -1.94 -10.42
C TYR A 113 27.89 -2.14 -8.91
N HIS A 114 27.73 -1.06 -8.19
CA HIS A 114 27.44 -1.09 -6.77
C HIS A 114 25.97 -0.73 -6.57
N PRO A 115 25.12 -1.66 -6.09
CA PRO A 115 23.70 -1.38 -5.90
C PRO A 115 23.52 -0.25 -4.89
N LEU A 116 22.79 0.78 -5.29
CA LEU A 116 22.39 1.87 -4.40
C LEU A 116 21.20 1.42 -3.53
N ALA A 117 21.20 1.85 -2.28
CA ALA A 117 20.03 1.63 -1.43
C ALA A 117 18.86 2.45 -1.97
N LEU A 118 17.69 1.83 -2.08
CA LEU A 118 16.47 2.49 -2.50
C LEU A 118 16.00 3.46 -1.40
N PRO A 119 15.90 4.79 -1.67
CA PRO A 119 15.37 5.72 -0.67
C PRO A 119 13.95 5.36 -0.26
N ILE A 120 13.71 5.20 1.04
CA ILE A 120 12.37 4.84 1.55
C ILE A 120 11.34 5.87 1.10
N GLY A 121 10.21 5.40 0.58
CA GLY A 121 9.10 6.24 0.15
C GLY A 121 9.28 6.96 -1.19
N ILE A 122 10.42 6.80 -1.91
CA ILE A 122 10.66 7.51 -3.18
C ILE A 122 9.55 7.26 -4.20
N SER A 123 9.04 6.04 -4.29
CA SER A 123 7.93 5.71 -5.20
C SER A 123 6.63 6.45 -4.82
N PHE A 124 6.36 6.61 -3.51
CA PHE A 124 5.16 7.29 -3.01
C PHE A 124 5.22 8.78 -3.22
N TYR A 125 6.28 9.46 -2.74
CA TYR A 125 6.36 10.90 -2.89
C TYR A 125 6.54 11.33 -4.36
N THR A 126 7.17 10.50 -5.21
CA THR A 126 7.23 10.77 -6.65
C THR A 126 5.82 10.75 -7.27
N PHE A 127 4.98 9.78 -6.91
CA PHE A 127 3.60 9.73 -7.41
C PHE A 127 2.75 10.89 -6.90
N GLN A 128 2.92 11.29 -5.63
CA GLN A 128 2.27 12.48 -5.08
C GLN A 128 2.68 13.75 -5.83
N ILE A 129 3.97 13.94 -6.05
CA ILE A 129 4.51 15.09 -6.79
C ILE A 129 4.01 15.09 -8.24
N LEU A 130 4.07 13.96 -8.94
CA LEU A 130 3.60 13.86 -10.33
C LEU A 130 2.10 14.17 -10.45
N SER A 131 1.27 13.67 -9.51
CA SER A 131 -0.15 14.02 -9.52
C SER A 131 -0.36 15.52 -9.36
N TYR A 132 0.32 16.16 -8.40
CA TYR A 132 0.24 17.61 -8.21
C TYR A 132 0.63 18.40 -9.47
N ILE A 133 1.76 18.08 -10.08
CA ILE A 133 2.25 18.79 -11.27
C ILE A 133 1.32 18.63 -12.46
N ILE A 134 0.79 17.42 -12.66
CA ILE A 134 -0.19 17.13 -13.73
C ILE A 134 -1.50 17.89 -13.46
N ASP A 135 -1.98 17.89 -12.22
CA ASP A 135 -3.23 18.56 -11.84
C ASP A 135 -3.13 20.09 -11.95
N VAL A 136 -1.98 20.69 -11.63
CA VAL A 136 -1.71 22.11 -11.89
C VAL A 136 -1.77 22.41 -13.38
N TYR A 137 -1.13 21.58 -14.22
CA TYR A 137 -1.18 21.75 -15.67
C TYR A 137 -2.58 21.59 -16.26
N GLN A 138 -3.37 20.67 -15.74
CA GLN A 138 -4.77 20.46 -16.16
C GLN A 138 -5.72 21.53 -15.64
N GLY A 139 -5.31 22.28 -14.61
CA GLY A 139 -6.14 23.28 -13.93
C GLY A 139 -7.11 22.68 -12.91
N ASN A 140 -6.88 21.43 -12.50
CA ASN A 140 -7.70 20.72 -11.50
C ASN A 140 -7.46 21.28 -10.10
N VAL A 141 -6.26 21.78 -9.82
CA VAL A 141 -5.86 22.37 -8.53
C VAL A 141 -5.16 23.69 -8.74
N LYS A 142 -5.18 24.53 -7.73
CA LYS A 142 -4.39 25.79 -7.72
C LYS A 142 -2.94 25.48 -7.34
N VAL A 143 -2.01 26.22 -7.98
CA VAL A 143 -0.60 26.09 -7.62
C VAL A 143 -0.37 26.51 -6.18
N GLN A 144 0.36 25.70 -5.40
CA GLN A 144 0.71 26.02 -4.02
C GLN A 144 1.81 27.07 -3.98
N LYS A 145 1.47 28.27 -3.46
CA LYS A 145 2.40 29.40 -3.36
C LYS A 145 3.22 29.41 -2.07
N ASN A 146 2.83 28.62 -1.07
CA ASN A 146 3.56 28.50 0.19
C ASN A 146 4.41 27.22 0.16
N ILE A 147 5.73 27.40 0.15
CA ILE A 147 6.68 26.29 0.10
C ILE A 147 6.58 25.36 1.33
N LEU A 148 6.24 25.88 2.52
CA LEU A 148 6.09 25.06 3.72
C LEU A 148 4.88 24.13 3.60
N ASN A 149 3.77 24.62 3.04
CA ASN A 149 2.59 23.79 2.79
C ASN A 149 2.85 22.72 1.71
N PHE A 150 3.61 23.07 0.66
CA PHE A 150 4.00 22.09 -0.36
C PHE A 150 4.97 21.05 0.23
N ALA A 151 5.96 21.48 0.99
CA ALA A 151 6.87 20.59 1.68
C ALA A 151 6.13 19.65 2.65
N LEU A 152 5.18 20.19 3.44
CA LEU A 152 4.34 19.38 4.33
C LEU A 152 3.55 18.34 3.54
N TYR A 153 2.91 18.71 2.42
CA TYR A 153 2.17 17.77 1.57
C TYR A 153 3.02 16.58 1.15
N VAL A 154 4.25 16.84 0.70
CA VAL A 154 5.16 15.79 0.21
C VAL A 154 5.72 14.93 1.33
N THR A 155 6.06 15.57 2.49
CA THR A 155 6.79 14.89 3.58
C THR A 155 5.92 14.30 4.67
N MET A 156 4.61 14.60 4.68
CA MET A 156 3.71 14.30 5.80
C MET A 156 3.84 12.85 6.28
N PHE A 157 4.40 12.65 7.47
CA PHE A 157 4.81 11.34 7.97
C PHE A 157 3.69 10.28 8.01
N PRO A 158 2.40 10.60 8.26
CA PRO A 158 1.36 9.60 8.23
C PRO A 158 1.22 8.89 6.87
N GLN A 159 1.44 9.60 5.76
CA GLN A 159 1.22 9.05 4.41
C GLN A 159 2.51 8.66 3.69
N LEU A 160 3.67 9.24 4.08
CA LEU A 160 4.91 9.26 3.30
C LEU A 160 5.44 7.88 2.90
N ILE A 161 5.39 6.89 3.79
CA ILE A 161 6.09 5.62 3.60
C ILE A 161 5.21 4.58 2.91
N ALA A 162 4.01 4.31 3.43
CA ALA A 162 3.07 3.34 2.89
C ALA A 162 1.61 3.68 3.27
N GLY A 163 1.33 4.95 3.50
CA GLY A 163 -0.04 5.44 3.62
C GLY A 163 -0.78 5.39 2.27
N PRO A 164 -2.04 5.83 2.22
CA PRO A 164 -2.70 6.07 0.96
C PRO A 164 -1.88 7.05 0.11
N ILE A 165 -1.83 6.85 -1.20
CA ILE A 165 -1.27 7.85 -2.14
C ILE A 165 -2.27 8.99 -2.20
N VAL A 166 -2.09 9.98 -1.32
CA VAL A 166 -2.98 11.14 -1.22
C VAL A 166 -2.66 12.09 -2.36
N GLN A 167 -3.65 12.39 -3.21
CA GLN A 167 -3.51 13.39 -4.25
C GLN A 167 -3.59 14.79 -3.65
N TYR A 168 -2.95 15.78 -4.29
CA TYR A 168 -2.96 17.15 -3.77
C TYR A 168 -4.39 17.72 -3.69
N ALA A 169 -5.25 17.37 -4.64
CA ALA A 169 -6.65 17.74 -4.66
C ALA A 169 -7.42 17.31 -3.40
N ASP A 170 -7.05 16.18 -2.80
CA ASP A 170 -7.71 15.66 -1.58
C ASP A 170 -7.39 16.50 -0.34
N VAL A 171 -6.26 17.22 -0.34
CA VAL A 171 -5.74 17.92 0.84
C VAL A 171 -5.50 19.42 0.63
N GLU A 172 -5.69 19.95 -0.58
CA GLU A 172 -5.44 21.35 -0.93
C GLU A 172 -6.08 22.32 0.09
N GLU A 173 -7.37 22.16 0.34
CA GLU A 173 -8.11 22.99 1.28
C GLU A 173 -7.73 22.68 2.73
N GLN A 174 -7.49 21.43 3.05
CA GLN A 174 -7.16 20.98 4.40
C GLN A 174 -5.78 21.49 4.87
N LEU A 175 -4.84 21.74 3.96
CA LEU A 175 -3.55 22.34 4.30
C LEU A 175 -3.68 23.77 4.84
N VAL A 176 -4.75 24.48 4.50
CA VAL A 176 -4.98 25.87 4.89
C VAL A 176 -6.10 25.99 5.93
N ASN A 177 -7.21 25.30 5.75
CA ASN A 177 -8.48 25.53 6.47
C ASN A 177 -8.94 24.35 7.31
N ARG A 178 -8.08 23.34 7.62
CA ARG A 178 -8.51 22.21 8.43
C ARG A 178 -8.82 22.60 9.86
N LYS A 179 -9.83 21.95 10.43
CA LYS A 179 -10.20 22.07 11.83
C LYS A 179 -9.95 20.76 12.56
N SER A 180 -9.23 20.83 13.66
CA SER A 180 -9.09 19.75 14.62
C SER A 180 -10.26 19.76 15.59
N SER A 181 -10.77 18.59 15.99
CA SER A 181 -11.78 18.44 17.03
C SER A 181 -11.50 17.21 17.87
N TRP A 182 -11.98 17.17 19.10
CA TRP A 182 -11.84 16.01 19.98
C TRP A 182 -12.55 14.77 19.44
N ASP A 183 -13.65 14.93 18.69
CA ASP A 183 -14.35 13.83 18.04
C ASP A 183 -13.49 13.21 16.94
N LYS A 184 -12.90 14.05 16.06
CA LYS A 184 -11.94 13.58 15.03
C LYS A 184 -10.70 12.94 15.66
N PHE A 185 -10.21 13.50 16.76
CA PHE A 185 -9.09 12.92 17.48
C PHE A 185 -9.43 11.53 18.03
N GLY A 186 -10.57 11.38 18.70
CA GLY A 186 -11.05 10.10 19.23
C GLY A 186 -11.26 9.06 18.12
N GLU A 187 -11.88 9.47 17.00
CA GLU A 187 -12.02 8.62 15.82
C GLU A 187 -10.65 8.21 15.26
N GLY A 188 -9.71 9.16 15.19
CA GLY A 188 -8.33 8.91 14.77
C GLY A 188 -7.62 7.88 15.64
N CYS A 189 -7.79 7.97 16.98
CA CYS A 189 -7.25 6.97 17.92
C CYS A 189 -7.81 5.57 17.65
N MET A 190 -9.13 5.45 17.42
CA MET A 190 -9.76 4.16 17.10
C MET A 190 -9.23 3.57 15.80
N TYR A 191 -9.08 4.38 14.74
CA TYR A 191 -8.47 3.93 13.48
C TYR A 191 -7.03 3.48 13.67
N PHE A 192 -6.25 4.24 14.43
CA PHE A 192 -4.85 3.93 14.70
C PHE A 192 -4.69 2.61 15.46
N ILE A 193 -5.43 2.42 16.57
CA ILE A 193 -5.36 1.19 17.38
C ILE A 193 -5.86 -0.01 16.59
N ARG A 194 -6.92 0.13 15.78
CA ARG A 194 -7.39 -0.92 14.87
C ARG A 194 -6.31 -1.32 13.86
N GLY A 195 -5.66 -0.33 13.26
CA GLY A 195 -4.55 -0.55 12.32
C GLY A 195 -3.38 -1.24 13.01
N LEU A 196 -3.02 -0.81 14.21
CA LEU A 196 -1.96 -1.43 15.02
C LEU A 196 -2.29 -2.89 15.36
N ALA A 197 -3.54 -3.19 15.75
CA ALA A 197 -3.98 -4.54 16.03
C ALA A 197 -3.94 -5.43 14.78
N LYS A 198 -4.38 -4.95 13.62
CA LYS A 198 -4.21 -5.66 12.34
C LYS A 198 -2.75 -6.00 12.07
N LYS A 199 -1.84 -5.04 12.26
CA LYS A 199 -0.40 -5.21 12.02
C LYS A 199 0.23 -6.18 13.01
N VAL A 200 0.05 -5.95 14.30
CA VAL A 200 0.78 -6.66 15.36
C VAL A 200 0.17 -8.04 15.61
N LEU A 201 -1.16 -8.11 15.77
CA LEU A 201 -1.81 -9.35 16.19
C LEU A 201 -2.15 -10.28 15.01
N LEU A 202 -2.43 -9.75 13.83
CA LEU A 202 -2.89 -10.56 12.70
C LEU A 202 -1.79 -10.76 11.64
N ALA A 203 -1.18 -9.66 11.16
CA ALA A 203 -0.18 -9.75 10.10
C ALA A 203 1.10 -10.43 10.58
N ASN A 204 1.64 -10.04 11.74
CA ASN A 204 2.88 -10.62 12.24
C ASN A 204 2.69 -12.12 12.52
N THR A 205 1.57 -12.52 13.16
CA THR A 205 1.31 -13.92 13.49
C THR A 205 1.10 -14.79 12.25
N SER A 206 0.34 -14.30 11.25
CA SER A 206 0.22 -15.01 9.97
C SER A 206 1.54 -15.08 9.21
N GLY A 207 2.38 -14.04 9.33
CA GLY A 207 3.73 -14.02 8.76
C GLY A 207 4.68 -15.05 9.38
N MET A 208 4.54 -15.37 10.66
CA MET A 208 5.29 -16.46 11.29
C MET A 208 4.96 -17.81 10.67
N ILE A 209 3.66 -18.10 10.44
CA ILE A 209 3.24 -19.33 9.76
C ILE A 209 3.81 -19.39 8.33
N PHE A 210 3.76 -18.30 7.59
CA PHE A 210 4.37 -18.22 6.25
C PHE A 210 5.87 -18.52 6.29
N THR A 211 6.59 -17.93 7.23
CA THR A 211 8.04 -18.13 7.40
C THR A 211 8.36 -19.58 7.75
N GLU A 212 7.58 -20.21 8.61
CA GLU A 212 7.73 -21.61 8.99
C GLU A 212 7.56 -22.54 7.80
N VAL A 213 6.48 -22.37 7.02
CA VAL A 213 6.25 -23.16 5.80
C VAL A 213 7.36 -22.98 4.76
N THR A 214 7.79 -21.73 4.51
CA THR A 214 8.85 -21.46 3.54
C THR A 214 10.24 -21.86 4.02
N GLY A 215 10.42 -22.01 5.31
CA GLY A 215 11.62 -22.55 5.97
C GLY A 215 11.72 -24.07 5.91
N LEU A 216 10.64 -24.79 5.60
CA LEU A 216 10.70 -26.23 5.37
C LEU A 216 11.60 -26.52 4.17
N GLY A 217 12.57 -27.41 4.33
CA GLY A 217 13.55 -27.74 3.29
C GLY A 217 12.89 -28.25 2.01
N LYS A 218 13.60 -28.15 0.88
CA LYS A 218 13.16 -28.69 -0.40
C LYS A 218 12.77 -30.18 -0.26
N GLY A 219 11.57 -30.54 -0.70
CA GLY A 219 11.06 -31.92 -0.61
C GLY A 219 10.29 -32.25 0.67
N ASN A 220 10.18 -31.32 1.63
CA ASN A 220 9.44 -31.52 2.87
C ASN A 220 8.09 -30.75 2.93
N VAL A 221 7.72 -30.10 1.85
CA VAL A 221 6.47 -29.31 1.78
C VAL A 221 5.37 -30.18 1.17
N SER A 222 4.31 -30.47 1.94
CA SER A 222 3.10 -31.12 1.42
C SER A 222 2.21 -30.14 0.65
N VAL A 223 1.26 -30.65 -0.14
CA VAL A 223 0.27 -29.81 -0.83
C VAL A 223 -0.46 -28.92 0.17
N LEU A 224 -0.89 -29.48 1.31
CA LEU A 224 -1.61 -28.73 2.34
C LEU A 224 -0.72 -27.65 2.97
N SER A 225 0.56 -27.95 3.28
CA SER A 225 1.52 -26.96 3.78
C SER A 225 1.70 -25.80 2.79
N ALA A 226 1.84 -26.09 1.48
CA ALA A 226 1.98 -25.06 0.46
C ALA A 226 0.75 -24.15 0.38
N TRP A 227 -0.47 -24.68 0.46
CA TRP A 227 -1.69 -23.87 0.52
C TRP A 227 -1.80 -23.06 1.81
N LEU A 228 -1.48 -23.64 2.97
CA LEU A 228 -1.49 -22.93 4.24
C LEU A 228 -0.48 -21.76 4.24
N GLY A 229 0.73 -21.97 3.71
CA GLY A 229 1.72 -20.90 3.56
C GLY A 229 1.24 -19.78 2.62
N ALA A 230 0.63 -20.13 1.48
CA ALA A 230 0.08 -19.16 0.55
C ALA A 230 -1.09 -18.35 1.16
N PHE A 231 -1.99 -18.99 1.92
CA PHE A 231 -3.05 -18.30 2.66
C PHE A 231 -2.50 -17.46 3.80
N ALA A 232 -1.49 -17.95 4.52
CA ALA A 232 -0.83 -17.17 5.57
C ALA A 232 -0.23 -15.88 5.01
N TYR A 233 0.47 -15.95 3.85
CA TYR A 233 0.97 -14.75 3.18
C TYR A 233 -0.16 -13.84 2.68
N MET A 234 -1.23 -14.40 2.13
CA MET A 234 -2.42 -13.64 1.70
C MET A 234 -2.99 -12.79 2.83
N PHE A 235 -3.13 -13.36 4.04
CA PHE A 235 -3.60 -12.62 5.20
C PHE A 235 -2.52 -11.67 5.74
N GLN A 236 -1.26 -12.08 5.76
CA GLN A 236 -0.15 -11.24 6.18
C GLN A 236 -0.10 -9.94 5.39
N ILE A 237 -0.04 -10.00 4.05
CA ILE A 237 0.06 -8.80 3.22
C ILE A 237 -1.16 -7.89 3.35
N TYR A 238 -2.35 -8.47 3.50
CA TYR A 238 -3.57 -7.69 3.70
C TYR A 238 -3.58 -6.96 5.03
N PHE A 239 -3.35 -7.66 6.14
CA PHE A 239 -3.40 -7.05 7.46
C PHE A 239 -2.20 -6.15 7.72
N ASP A 240 -1.03 -6.44 7.15
CA ASP A 240 0.15 -5.58 7.22
C ASP A 240 -0.12 -4.23 6.55
N PHE A 241 -0.56 -4.26 5.30
CA PHE A 241 -0.75 -3.04 4.53
C PHE A 241 -2.05 -2.30 4.90
N SER A 242 -3.18 -3.00 5.08
CA SER A 242 -4.40 -2.34 5.55
C SER A 242 -4.27 -1.80 6.97
N GLY A 243 -3.48 -2.47 7.84
CA GLY A 243 -3.17 -2.00 9.18
C GLY A 243 -2.36 -0.71 9.16
N TYR A 244 -1.31 -0.66 8.33
CA TYR A 244 -0.54 0.58 8.14
C TYR A 244 -1.41 1.72 7.58
N SER A 245 -2.24 1.42 6.59
CA SER A 245 -3.16 2.41 6.00
C SER A 245 -4.17 2.93 7.01
N ASP A 246 -4.75 2.06 7.86
CA ASP A 246 -5.65 2.48 8.94
C ASP A 246 -4.92 3.36 9.97
N MET A 247 -3.66 3.01 10.34
CA MET A 247 -2.86 3.87 11.22
C MET A 247 -2.59 5.24 10.58
N ALA A 248 -2.29 5.29 9.29
CA ALA A 248 -2.07 6.53 8.55
C ALA A 248 -3.32 7.42 8.51
N VAL A 249 -4.48 6.84 8.22
CA VAL A 249 -5.78 7.54 8.27
C VAL A 249 -6.09 8.03 9.68
N GLY A 250 -5.82 7.19 10.69
CA GLY A 250 -5.99 7.55 12.09
C GLY A 250 -5.14 8.75 12.50
N LEU A 251 -3.84 8.73 12.15
CA LEU A 251 -2.92 9.85 12.39
C LEU A 251 -3.39 11.11 11.65
N GLY A 252 -3.81 10.98 10.39
CA GLY A 252 -4.40 12.10 9.64
C GLY A 252 -5.54 12.75 10.42
N LYS A 253 -6.51 11.95 10.89
CA LYS A 253 -7.66 12.44 11.68
C LYS A 253 -7.23 13.10 12.99
N MET A 254 -6.24 12.57 13.70
CA MET A 254 -5.70 13.19 14.91
C MET A 254 -5.15 14.60 14.63
N PHE A 255 -4.60 14.85 13.44
CA PHE A 255 -4.10 16.17 13.03
C PHE A 255 -5.10 16.99 12.18
N GLY A 256 -6.36 16.55 12.13
CA GLY A 256 -7.44 17.25 11.43
C GLY A 256 -7.54 16.98 9.93
N PHE A 257 -6.70 16.09 9.36
CA PHE A 257 -6.77 15.66 7.96
C PHE A 257 -7.71 14.48 7.76
N GLU A 258 -8.32 14.43 6.59
CA GLU A 258 -9.12 13.28 6.13
C GLU A 258 -8.46 12.67 4.89
N PHE A 259 -7.89 11.49 5.06
CA PHE A 259 -7.28 10.73 3.97
C PHE A 259 -8.26 9.72 3.39
N CYS A 260 -8.09 9.39 2.12
CA CYS A 260 -8.89 8.39 1.44
C CYS A 260 -8.65 6.99 2.02
N MET A 261 -9.70 6.16 2.01
CA MET A 261 -9.59 4.74 2.36
C MET A 261 -8.84 3.97 1.28
N ASN A 262 -7.93 3.09 1.69
CA ASN A 262 -7.08 2.32 0.77
C ASN A 262 -7.56 0.88 0.57
N PHE A 263 -8.37 0.35 1.49
CA PHE A 263 -8.91 -1.01 1.47
C PHE A 263 -10.39 -1.04 1.83
N ASN A 264 -11.15 -1.92 1.14
CA ASN A 264 -12.55 -2.16 1.43
C ASN A 264 -12.85 -3.66 1.34
N TYR A 265 -12.36 -4.45 2.32
CA TYR A 265 -12.57 -5.90 2.42
C TYR A 265 -12.34 -6.63 1.08
N PRO A 266 -11.14 -6.60 0.51
CA PRO A 266 -10.88 -7.08 -0.85
C PRO A 266 -11.13 -8.57 -1.03
N TYR A 267 -10.98 -9.36 0.04
CA TYR A 267 -11.15 -10.81 -0.04
C TYR A 267 -12.59 -11.30 -0.08
N ILE A 268 -13.59 -10.43 0.00
CA ILE A 268 -15.00 -10.80 -0.29
C ILE A 268 -15.37 -10.65 -1.77
N ALA A 269 -14.42 -10.23 -2.61
CA ALA A 269 -14.64 -10.01 -4.04
C ALA A 269 -15.05 -11.29 -4.77
N LYS A 270 -15.90 -11.15 -5.78
CA LYS A 270 -16.42 -12.22 -6.61
C LYS A 270 -15.87 -12.22 -8.05
N SER A 271 -14.90 -11.33 -8.30
CA SER A 271 -14.14 -11.23 -9.53
C SER A 271 -12.82 -10.50 -9.26
N ILE A 272 -11.85 -10.66 -10.14
CA ILE A 272 -10.58 -9.91 -10.04
C ILE A 272 -10.79 -8.43 -10.29
N THR A 273 -11.73 -8.07 -11.15
CA THR A 273 -12.15 -6.67 -11.34
C THR A 273 -12.68 -6.06 -10.04
N GLU A 274 -13.51 -6.77 -9.29
CA GLU A 274 -14.02 -6.33 -7.99
C GLU A 274 -12.91 -6.26 -6.94
N PHE A 275 -12.01 -7.27 -6.92
CA PHE A 275 -10.88 -7.31 -6.02
C PHE A 275 -10.04 -6.02 -6.10
N TRP A 276 -9.66 -5.58 -7.30
CA TRP A 276 -8.84 -4.39 -7.50
C TRP A 276 -9.57 -3.07 -7.23
N ARG A 277 -10.89 -3.05 -7.22
CA ARG A 277 -11.68 -1.91 -6.75
C ARG A 277 -11.67 -1.77 -5.22
N ARG A 278 -11.26 -2.83 -4.52
CA ARG A 278 -11.24 -2.93 -3.06
C ARG A 278 -9.85 -2.97 -2.46
N TRP A 279 -8.84 -3.32 -3.26
CA TRP A 279 -7.43 -3.43 -2.89
C TRP A 279 -6.66 -2.22 -3.38
N HIS A 280 -5.87 -1.57 -2.48
CA HIS A 280 -4.96 -0.47 -2.79
C HIS A 280 -5.63 0.61 -3.69
N ILE A 281 -6.76 1.12 -3.21
CA ILE A 281 -7.67 1.98 -3.97
C ILE A 281 -6.94 3.23 -4.46
N SER A 282 -6.09 3.83 -3.62
CA SER A 282 -5.35 5.05 -3.97
C SER A 282 -4.39 4.83 -5.15
N LEU A 283 -3.67 3.70 -5.19
CA LEU A 283 -2.80 3.36 -6.33
C LEU A 283 -3.61 3.11 -7.60
N SER A 284 -4.69 2.35 -7.48
CA SER A 284 -5.59 2.05 -8.61
C SER A 284 -6.21 3.33 -9.19
N SER A 285 -6.60 4.28 -8.33
CA SER A 285 -7.09 5.60 -8.73
C SER A 285 -5.99 6.41 -9.41
N TRP A 286 -4.78 6.42 -8.87
CA TRP A 286 -3.65 7.13 -9.46
C TRP A 286 -3.35 6.63 -10.89
N PHE A 287 -3.22 5.31 -11.09
CA PHE A 287 -3.00 4.74 -12.43
C PHE A 287 -4.17 4.98 -13.37
N ARG A 288 -5.41 4.94 -12.87
CA ARG A 288 -6.59 5.29 -13.66
C ARG A 288 -6.52 6.73 -14.16
N ASP A 289 -6.26 7.68 -13.27
CA ASP A 289 -6.41 9.11 -13.58
C ASP A 289 -5.22 9.66 -14.36
N TYR A 290 -4.00 9.19 -14.09
CA TYR A 290 -2.78 9.73 -14.67
C TYR A 290 -2.16 8.87 -15.79
N VAL A 291 -2.61 7.63 -15.97
CA VAL A 291 -2.13 6.74 -17.05
C VAL A 291 -3.26 6.23 -17.93
N TYR A 292 -4.25 5.55 -17.34
CA TYR A 292 -5.28 4.87 -18.13
C TYR A 292 -6.18 5.85 -18.90
N ILE A 293 -6.70 6.88 -18.25
CA ILE A 293 -7.56 7.90 -18.87
C ILE A 293 -6.80 8.70 -19.94
N PRO A 294 -5.57 9.20 -19.70
CA PRO A 294 -4.78 9.85 -20.74
C PRO A 294 -4.46 8.98 -21.96
N LEU A 295 -4.35 7.66 -21.81
CA LEU A 295 -4.19 6.72 -22.95
C LEU A 295 -5.49 6.49 -23.75
N GLY A 296 -6.61 7.10 -23.33
CA GLY A 296 -7.94 6.97 -23.93
C GLY A 296 -8.92 6.10 -23.15
N GLY A 297 -8.49 5.49 -22.03
CA GLY A 297 -9.36 4.71 -21.15
C GLY A 297 -10.05 3.54 -21.88
N ASN A 298 -11.35 3.41 -21.64
CA ASN A 298 -12.22 2.42 -22.31
C ASN A 298 -13.03 2.99 -23.48
N ARG A 299 -12.81 4.27 -23.83
CA ARG A 299 -13.54 4.96 -24.92
C ARG A 299 -12.78 4.88 -26.26
N VAL A 300 -12.15 3.75 -26.53
CA VAL A 300 -11.29 3.46 -27.67
C VAL A 300 -11.63 2.09 -28.25
N SER A 301 -11.01 1.72 -29.40
CA SER A 301 -11.17 0.39 -29.99
C SER A 301 -10.74 -0.73 -29.02
N LYS A 302 -11.28 -1.94 -29.22
CA LYS A 302 -10.98 -3.10 -28.36
C LYS A 302 -9.47 -3.37 -28.25
N SER A 303 -8.74 -3.35 -29.35
CA SER A 303 -7.28 -3.56 -29.36
C SER A 303 -6.53 -2.48 -28.58
N ARG A 304 -6.92 -1.22 -28.76
CA ARG A 304 -6.33 -0.10 -28.00
C ARG A 304 -6.65 -0.19 -26.51
N HIS A 305 -7.87 -0.62 -26.15
CA HIS A 305 -8.22 -0.82 -24.75
C HIS A 305 -7.40 -1.96 -24.09
N ILE A 306 -7.19 -3.08 -24.81
CA ILE A 306 -6.31 -4.17 -24.35
C ILE A 306 -4.89 -3.63 -24.13
N PHE A 307 -4.35 -2.85 -25.07
CA PHE A 307 -3.06 -2.21 -24.93
C PHE A 307 -3.01 -1.29 -23.69
N ASN A 308 -4.01 -0.44 -23.48
CA ASN A 308 -4.08 0.45 -22.32
C ASN A 308 -4.04 -0.34 -21.01
N LEU A 309 -4.80 -1.44 -20.91
CA LEU A 309 -4.79 -2.30 -19.73
C LEU A 309 -3.42 -2.95 -19.51
N MET A 310 -2.80 -3.48 -20.57
CA MET A 310 -1.48 -4.10 -20.46
C MET A 310 -0.41 -3.11 -20.03
N VAL A 311 -0.43 -1.87 -20.56
CA VAL A 311 0.49 -0.81 -20.13
C VAL A 311 0.32 -0.49 -18.65
N VAL A 312 -0.92 -0.28 -18.19
CA VAL A 312 -1.20 0.03 -16.78
C VAL A 312 -0.69 -1.08 -15.87
N TRP A 313 -0.99 -2.34 -16.18
CA TRP A 313 -0.61 -3.46 -15.34
C TRP A 313 0.88 -3.79 -15.39
N PHE A 314 1.52 -3.59 -16.52
CA PHE A 314 2.98 -3.65 -16.64
C PHE A 314 3.66 -2.60 -15.74
N LEU A 315 3.20 -1.34 -15.81
CA LEU A 315 3.71 -0.26 -14.97
C LEU A 315 3.40 -0.48 -13.48
N THR A 316 2.22 -1.05 -13.16
CA THR A 316 1.87 -1.42 -11.78
C THR A 316 2.82 -2.48 -11.24
N GLY A 317 3.16 -3.50 -12.04
CA GLY A 317 4.14 -4.51 -11.68
C GLY A 317 5.52 -3.88 -11.42
N LEU A 318 6.02 -3.08 -12.33
CA LEU A 318 7.29 -2.36 -12.16
C LEU A 318 7.28 -1.43 -10.93
N TRP A 319 6.17 -0.75 -10.67
CA TRP A 319 6.07 0.12 -9.50
C TRP A 319 6.23 -0.65 -8.18
N HIS A 320 5.73 -1.88 -8.10
CA HIS A 320 5.88 -2.73 -6.91
C HIS A 320 7.32 -3.19 -6.70
N GLY A 321 8.06 -3.52 -7.75
CA GLY A 321 9.45 -3.95 -7.56
C GLY A 321 10.24 -4.07 -8.86
N ALA A 322 11.54 -3.87 -8.74
CA ALA A 322 12.49 -3.98 -9.85
C ALA A 322 12.95 -5.44 -10.01
N ALA A 323 12.02 -6.33 -10.37
CA ALA A 323 12.32 -7.74 -10.63
C ALA A 323 11.27 -8.37 -11.56
N TRP A 324 11.65 -9.42 -12.28
CA TRP A 324 10.80 -10.06 -13.28
C TRP A 324 9.55 -10.74 -12.71
N ASN A 325 9.57 -11.18 -11.45
CA ASN A 325 8.39 -11.71 -10.75
C ASN A 325 7.30 -10.64 -10.59
N PHE A 326 7.64 -9.37 -10.30
CA PHE A 326 6.67 -8.28 -10.22
C PHE A 326 6.11 -7.89 -11.59
N VAL A 327 6.94 -7.92 -12.64
CA VAL A 327 6.49 -7.73 -14.02
C VAL A 327 5.49 -8.83 -14.39
N ALA A 328 5.83 -10.09 -14.13
CA ALA A 328 4.95 -11.22 -14.39
C ALA A 328 3.64 -11.14 -13.59
N TRP A 329 3.70 -10.72 -12.32
CA TRP A 329 2.54 -10.49 -11.47
C TRP A 329 1.62 -9.41 -12.07
N GLY A 330 2.16 -8.29 -12.52
CA GLY A 330 1.38 -7.25 -13.19
C GLY A 330 0.73 -7.76 -14.47
N LEU A 331 1.48 -8.41 -15.35
CA LEU A 331 0.95 -8.98 -16.59
C LEU A 331 -0.10 -10.06 -16.34
N TYR A 332 0.08 -10.89 -15.31
CA TYR A 332 -0.92 -11.87 -14.87
C TYR A 332 -2.28 -11.22 -14.60
N TYR A 333 -2.32 -10.14 -13.82
CA TYR A 333 -3.58 -9.45 -13.56
C TYR A 333 -4.11 -8.69 -14.77
N GLY A 334 -3.23 -8.11 -15.59
CA GLY A 334 -3.63 -7.49 -16.85
C GLY A 334 -4.34 -8.47 -17.77
N ILE A 335 -3.80 -9.68 -17.93
CA ILE A 335 -4.39 -10.76 -18.74
C ILE A 335 -5.73 -11.21 -18.16
N ILE A 336 -5.82 -11.47 -16.87
CA ILE A 336 -7.08 -11.91 -16.23
C ILE A 336 -8.18 -10.86 -16.40
N LEU A 337 -7.89 -9.59 -16.20
CA LEU A 337 -8.88 -8.52 -16.36
C LEU A 337 -9.39 -8.40 -17.81
N ILE A 338 -8.52 -8.63 -18.79
CA ILE A 338 -8.92 -8.69 -20.21
C ILE A 338 -9.83 -9.90 -20.44
N ILE A 339 -9.46 -11.06 -19.91
CA ILE A 339 -10.25 -12.30 -20.01
C ILE A 339 -11.60 -12.14 -19.29
N GLU A 340 -11.61 -11.60 -18.07
CA GLU A 340 -12.86 -11.32 -17.35
C GLU A 340 -13.77 -10.41 -18.19
N LYS A 341 -13.25 -9.29 -18.69
CA LYS A 341 -14.03 -8.29 -19.38
C LYS A 341 -14.62 -8.79 -20.72
N TYR A 342 -13.83 -9.51 -21.50
CA TYR A 342 -14.19 -9.83 -22.88
C TYR A 342 -14.68 -11.25 -23.09
N ILE A 343 -14.44 -12.17 -22.13
CA ILE A 343 -14.73 -13.59 -22.29
C ILE A 343 -15.57 -14.10 -21.12
N LEU A 344 -15.13 -13.90 -19.87
CA LEU A 344 -15.72 -14.58 -18.71
C LEU A 344 -16.91 -13.85 -18.10
N SER A 345 -17.08 -12.54 -18.30
CA SER A 345 -18.17 -11.77 -17.65
C SER A 345 -19.55 -12.41 -17.83
N PRO A 346 -19.98 -12.84 -19.04
CA PRO A 346 -21.30 -13.45 -19.22
C PRO A 346 -21.46 -14.81 -18.53
N VAL A 347 -20.34 -15.52 -18.29
CA VAL A 347 -20.32 -16.80 -17.58
C VAL A 347 -20.34 -16.57 -16.08
N LEU A 348 -19.47 -15.68 -15.59
CA LEU A 348 -19.37 -15.34 -14.16
C LEU A 348 -20.71 -14.84 -13.61
N ASP A 349 -21.43 -14.01 -14.37
CA ASP A 349 -22.71 -13.45 -13.93
C ASP A 349 -23.81 -14.51 -13.72
N LYS A 350 -23.68 -15.68 -14.36
CA LYS A 350 -24.59 -16.80 -14.21
C LYS A 350 -24.22 -17.77 -13.09
N LEU A 351 -23.00 -17.69 -12.58
CA LEU A 351 -22.52 -18.62 -11.54
C LEU A 351 -23.00 -18.21 -10.14
N PRO A 352 -23.23 -19.19 -9.24
CA PRO A 352 -23.49 -18.92 -7.84
C PRO A 352 -22.40 -18.08 -7.19
N SER A 353 -22.79 -17.22 -6.25
CA SER A 353 -21.88 -16.31 -5.52
C SER A 353 -20.67 -17.02 -4.91
N VAL A 354 -20.87 -18.23 -4.37
CA VAL A 354 -19.79 -19.03 -3.76
C VAL A 354 -18.75 -19.45 -4.79
N VAL A 355 -19.18 -19.91 -5.97
CA VAL A 355 -18.27 -20.32 -7.05
C VAL A 355 -17.44 -19.14 -7.55
N ARG A 356 -18.06 -17.97 -7.73
CA ARG A 356 -17.38 -16.72 -8.10
C ARG A 356 -16.37 -16.30 -7.05
N HIS A 357 -16.71 -16.48 -5.78
CA HIS A 357 -15.82 -16.14 -4.68
C HIS A 357 -14.59 -17.07 -4.66
N ILE A 358 -14.80 -18.40 -4.80
CA ILE A 358 -13.70 -19.37 -4.89
C ILE A 358 -12.79 -19.04 -6.08
N TYR A 359 -13.36 -18.76 -7.25
CA TYR A 359 -12.62 -18.31 -8.44
C TYR A 359 -11.73 -17.11 -8.13
N SER A 360 -12.30 -16.07 -7.51
CA SER A 360 -11.55 -14.86 -7.16
C SER A 360 -10.42 -15.15 -6.18
N ILE A 361 -10.69 -15.86 -5.09
CA ILE A 361 -9.69 -16.17 -4.06
C ILE A 361 -8.55 -17.01 -4.61
N VAL A 362 -8.84 -18.06 -5.40
CA VAL A 362 -7.79 -18.90 -5.99
C VAL A 362 -6.86 -18.08 -6.88
N LEU A 363 -7.39 -17.24 -7.76
CA LEU A 363 -6.58 -16.38 -8.60
C LEU A 363 -5.78 -15.34 -7.79
N VAL A 364 -6.34 -14.80 -6.73
CA VAL A 364 -5.63 -13.88 -5.85
C VAL A 364 -4.48 -14.58 -5.14
N VAL A 365 -4.69 -15.81 -4.63
CA VAL A 365 -3.62 -16.60 -3.99
C VAL A 365 -2.49 -16.91 -4.97
N ILE A 366 -2.81 -17.34 -6.20
CA ILE A 366 -1.81 -17.54 -7.26
C ILE A 366 -1.04 -16.25 -7.54
N GLY A 367 -1.73 -15.11 -7.62
CA GLY A 367 -1.10 -13.80 -7.76
C GLY A 367 -0.13 -13.49 -6.60
N TRP A 368 -0.49 -13.80 -5.35
CA TRP A 368 0.41 -13.62 -4.22
C TRP A 368 1.63 -14.54 -4.25
N VAL A 369 1.51 -15.76 -4.78
CA VAL A 369 2.67 -16.64 -5.00
C VAL A 369 3.67 -16.04 -5.97
N LEU A 370 3.21 -15.43 -7.07
CA LEU A 370 4.08 -14.68 -7.99
C LEU A 370 4.76 -13.50 -7.27
N PHE A 371 4.02 -12.83 -6.38
CA PHE A 371 4.49 -11.63 -5.69
C PHE A 371 5.58 -11.91 -4.65
N PHE A 372 5.38 -12.92 -3.79
CA PHE A 372 6.35 -13.19 -2.71
C PHE A 372 7.56 -14.00 -3.16
N SER A 373 7.48 -14.66 -4.31
CA SER A 373 8.56 -15.53 -4.78
C SER A 373 9.77 -14.70 -5.20
N PRO A 374 11.00 -15.12 -4.84
CA PRO A 374 12.20 -14.38 -5.17
C PRO A 374 12.55 -14.42 -6.67
N SER A 375 11.94 -15.34 -7.43
CA SER A 375 12.15 -15.50 -8.87
C SER A 375 10.98 -16.21 -9.53
N LEU A 376 10.85 -16.11 -10.86
CA LEU A 376 9.84 -16.83 -11.63
C LEU A 376 9.96 -18.35 -11.49
N GLY A 377 11.18 -18.88 -11.46
CA GLY A 377 11.42 -20.30 -11.19
C GLY A 377 11.02 -20.72 -9.78
N GLY A 378 11.18 -19.84 -8.80
CA GLY A 378 10.69 -20.03 -7.43
C GLY A 378 9.15 -20.09 -7.39
N ALA A 379 8.49 -19.14 -8.07
CA ALA A 379 7.05 -19.10 -8.18
C ALA A 379 6.49 -20.36 -8.85
N ALA A 380 7.07 -20.77 -9.98
CA ALA A 380 6.64 -21.99 -10.69
C ALA A 380 6.78 -23.23 -9.82
N ARG A 381 7.87 -23.38 -9.07
CA ARG A 381 8.05 -24.50 -8.12
C ARG A 381 7.02 -24.47 -6.99
N TYR A 382 6.78 -23.30 -6.39
CA TYR A 382 5.80 -23.19 -5.30
C TYR A 382 4.39 -23.51 -5.79
N LEU A 383 4.00 -22.97 -6.93
CA LEU A 383 2.73 -23.35 -7.60
C LEU A 383 2.68 -24.85 -7.90
N GLY A 384 3.79 -25.42 -8.40
CA GLY A 384 3.89 -26.86 -8.62
C GLY A 384 3.55 -27.65 -7.34
N MET A 385 4.16 -27.30 -6.20
CA MET A 385 3.89 -27.95 -4.90
C MET A 385 2.43 -27.80 -4.48
N MET A 386 1.79 -26.65 -4.68
CA MET A 386 0.37 -26.43 -4.39
C MET A 386 -0.55 -27.38 -5.17
N PHE A 387 -0.14 -27.86 -6.34
CA PHE A 387 -0.89 -28.78 -7.19
C PHE A 387 -0.28 -30.18 -7.26
N GLY A 388 0.64 -30.53 -6.35
CA GLY A 388 1.20 -31.86 -6.17
C GLY A 388 2.50 -32.15 -6.89
N ALA A 389 2.97 -31.24 -7.77
CA ALA A 389 4.23 -31.43 -8.47
C ALA A 389 5.43 -31.05 -7.56
N GLY A 390 6.19 -32.07 -7.12
CA GLY A 390 7.34 -31.91 -6.22
C GLY A 390 6.97 -31.71 -4.76
N ALA A 391 5.71 -31.97 -4.38
CA ALA A 391 5.25 -31.98 -3.00
C ALA A 391 5.52 -33.34 -2.31
N HIS A 392 5.74 -33.31 -0.98
CA HIS A 392 5.88 -34.49 -0.15
C HIS A 392 4.51 -35.01 0.30
N GLY A 393 3.72 -35.55 -0.66
CA GLY A 393 2.37 -36.02 -0.39
C GLY A 393 1.31 -34.89 -0.32
N VAL A 394 0.07 -35.30 -0.04
CA VAL A 394 -1.07 -34.37 0.02
C VAL A 394 -1.10 -33.61 1.35
N ALA A 395 -0.89 -34.32 2.47
CA ALA A 395 -0.82 -33.76 3.81
C ALA A 395 0.19 -34.55 4.65
N ASP A 396 0.76 -33.89 5.64
CA ASP A 396 1.72 -34.48 6.57
C ASP A 396 1.41 -34.02 8.00
N ARG A 397 2.21 -34.52 8.95
CA ARG A 397 2.03 -34.18 10.37
C ARG A 397 2.21 -32.66 10.61
N GLU A 398 3.15 -32.04 9.89
CA GLU A 398 3.45 -30.62 10.02
C GLU A 398 2.29 -29.75 9.55
N SER A 399 1.73 -30.03 8.37
CA SER A 399 0.56 -29.30 7.85
C SER A 399 -0.66 -29.41 8.77
N LEU A 400 -0.92 -30.58 9.33
CA LEU A 400 -2.00 -30.77 10.29
C LEU A 400 -1.76 -30.05 11.60
N TYR A 401 -0.51 -30.04 12.10
CA TYR A 401 -0.10 -29.28 13.25
C TYR A 401 -0.33 -27.77 13.03
N LEU A 402 0.19 -27.20 11.95
CA LEU A 402 -0.01 -25.78 11.61
C LEU A 402 -1.48 -25.39 11.48
N LEU A 403 -2.30 -26.27 10.91
CA LEU A 403 -3.74 -26.03 10.77
C LEU A 403 -4.44 -26.04 12.12
N THR A 404 -4.19 -27.06 12.95
CA THR A 404 -4.95 -27.28 14.19
C THR A 404 -4.52 -26.34 15.32
N THR A 405 -3.23 -26.10 15.49
CA THR A 405 -2.72 -25.21 16.53
C THR A 405 -3.09 -23.75 16.28
N ASN A 406 -3.23 -23.36 15.00
CA ASN A 406 -3.61 -22.01 14.60
C ASN A 406 -5.09 -21.87 14.21
N LEU A 407 -5.97 -22.85 14.56
CA LEU A 407 -7.36 -22.84 14.11
C LEU A 407 -8.10 -21.56 14.53
N VAL A 408 -7.92 -21.10 15.75
CA VAL A 408 -8.54 -19.86 16.26
C VAL A 408 -8.04 -18.65 15.45
N LEU A 409 -6.75 -18.59 15.16
CA LEU A 409 -6.18 -17.54 14.33
C LEU A 409 -6.79 -17.54 12.92
N TRP A 410 -6.89 -18.69 12.26
CA TRP A 410 -7.51 -18.81 10.93
C TRP A 410 -8.94 -18.28 10.91
N ILE A 411 -9.73 -18.61 11.93
CA ILE A 411 -11.12 -18.09 12.07
C ILE A 411 -11.11 -16.57 12.21
N ILE A 412 -10.23 -16.02 13.04
CA ILE A 412 -10.12 -14.56 13.25
C ILE A 412 -9.68 -13.86 11.96
N LEU A 413 -8.70 -14.41 11.22
CA LEU A 413 -8.21 -13.86 9.95
C LEU A 413 -9.33 -13.82 8.90
N ILE A 414 -10.13 -14.88 8.79
CA ILE A 414 -11.27 -14.97 7.88
C ILE A 414 -12.33 -13.93 8.25
N ILE A 415 -12.76 -13.89 9.51
CA ILE A 415 -13.79 -12.95 9.98
C ILE A 415 -13.30 -11.50 9.83
N GLY A 416 -12.05 -11.21 10.22
CA GLY A 416 -11.44 -9.89 10.12
C GLY A 416 -11.27 -9.40 8.68
N SER A 417 -11.27 -10.31 7.70
CA SER A 417 -11.25 -9.99 6.26
C SER A 417 -12.62 -9.68 5.67
N THR A 418 -13.67 -9.70 6.48
CA THR A 418 -15.07 -9.46 6.08
C THR A 418 -15.65 -8.23 6.80
N PRO A 419 -16.71 -7.60 6.28
CA PRO A 419 -17.37 -6.47 6.93
C PRO A 419 -18.27 -6.87 8.12
N LEU A 420 -18.30 -8.14 8.52
CA LEU A 420 -19.20 -8.66 9.55
C LEU A 420 -19.08 -7.92 10.89
N THR A 421 -17.86 -7.57 11.28
CA THR A 421 -17.60 -6.82 12.52
C THR A 421 -18.11 -5.40 12.43
N ASP A 422 -17.88 -4.70 11.32
CA ASP A 422 -18.35 -3.33 11.10
C ASP A 422 -19.87 -3.26 11.00
N VAL A 423 -20.51 -4.18 10.28
CA VAL A 423 -21.98 -4.22 10.14
C VAL A 423 -22.65 -4.49 11.48
N ARG A 424 -22.15 -5.44 12.25
CA ARG A 424 -22.68 -5.72 13.60
C ARG A 424 -22.48 -4.54 14.56
N TYR A 425 -21.31 -3.92 14.49
CA TYR A 425 -21.00 -2.74 15.27
C TYR A 425 -21.97 -1.58 14.95
N GLN A 426 -22.17 -1.25 13.66
CA GLN A 426 -23.12 -0.22 13.23
C GLN A 426 -24.56 -0.56 13.65
N HIS A 427 -24.95 -1.83 13.61
CA HIS A 427 -26.25 -2.27 14.07
C HIS A 427 -26.45 -2.06 15.58
N MET A 428 -25.46 -2.37 16.41
CA MET A 428 -25.48 -2.14 17.86
C MET A 428 -25.58 -0.64 18.19
N LEU A 429 -24.83 0.21 17.46
CA LEU A 429 -24.90 1.66 17.60
C LEU A 429 -26.32 2.19 17.35
N ARG A 430 -26.97 1.72 16.28
CA ARG A 430 -28.33 2.14 15.91
C ARG A 430 -29.38 1.72 16.94
N GLN A 431 -29.19 0.61 17.61
CA GLN A 431 -30.16 0.11 18.61
C GLN A 431 -30.08 0.79 19.98
N LYS A 432 -29.08 1.67 20.24
CA LYS A 432 -28.82 2.37 21.51
C LYS A 432 -28.88 1.48 22.77
N LYS A 433 -28.61 0.16 22.61
CA LYS A 433 -28.84 -0.82 23.69
C LYS A 433 -27.77 -0.78 24.79
N TRP A 434 -26.63 -0.13 24.57
CA TRP A 434 -25.51 -0.07 25.51
C TRP A 434 -24.87 1.30 25.48
N ASN A 435 -24.16 1.68 26.55
CA ASN A 435 -23.24 2.83 26.50
C ASN A 435 -22.04 2.48 25.60
N THR A 436 -22.29 2.59 24.29
CA THR A 436 -21.36 2.16 23.23
C THR A 436 -20.02 2.87 23.30
N THR A 437 -19.99 4.11 23.81
CA THR A 437 -18.76 4.89 23.98
C THR A 437 -17.83 4.25 25.00
N LEU A 438 -18.37 3.86 26.18
CA LEU A 438 -17.57 3.20 27.21
C LEU A 438 -17.09 1.82 26.76
N LEU A 439 -17.98 1.01 26.16
CA LEU A 439 -17.62 -0.31 25.65
C LEU A 439 -16.51 -0.22 24.59
N ASN A 440 -16.61 0.73 23.67
CA ASN A 440 -15.57 0.99 22.68
C ASN A 440 -14.25 1.37 23.32
N GLY A 441 -14.29 2.29 24.29
CA GLY A 441 -13.10 2.70 25.04
C GLY A 441 -12.38 1.49 25.65
N ILE A 442 -13.14 0.59 26.30
CA ILE A 442 -12.59 -0.64 26.91
C ILE A 442 -12.01 -1.56 25.84
N VAL A 443 -12.73 -1.83 24.74
CA VAL A 443 -12.25 -2.73 23.68
C VAL A 443 -10.95 -2.21 23.06
N TYR A 444 -10.89 -0.92 22.70
CA TYR A 444 -9.69 -0.34 22.13
C TYR A 444 -8.53 -0.26 23.12
N ALA A 445 -8.81 0.00 24.41
CA ALA A 445 -7.77 -0.05 25.46
C ALA A 445 -7.19 -1.46 25.60
N VAL A 446 -8.03 -2.49 25.63
CA VAL A 446 -7.59 -3.89 25.68
C VAL A 446 -6.77 -4.25 24.43
N LEU A 447 -7.25 -3.89 23.23
CA LEU A 447 -6.51 -4.12 21.98
C LEU A 447 -5.14 -3.43 22.01
N PHE A 448 -5.07 -2.18 22.47
CA PHE A 448 -3.81 -1.46 22.58
C PHE A 448 -2.84 -2.13 23.54
N ILE A 449 -3.30 -2.54 24.75
CA ILE A 449 -2.47 -3.25 25.72
C ILE A 449 -1.96 -4.57 25.15
N LEU A 450 -2.81 -5.34 24.46
CA LEU A 450 -2.38 -6.58 23.79
C LEU A 450 -1.32 -6.30 22.72
N CYS A 451 -1.49 -5.26 21.91
CA CYS A 451 -0.49 -4.87 20.91
C CYS A 451 0.85 -4.53 21.57
N ILE A 452 0.85 -3.79 22.68
CA ILE A 452 2.07 -3.44 23.40
C ILE A 452 2.73 -4.70 23.98
N ALA A 453 1.95 -5.61 24.59
CA ALA A 453 2.48 -6.86 25.08
C ALA A 453 3.20 -7.66 23.99
N TYR A 454 2.58 -7.79 22.81
CA TYR A 454 3.22 -8.46 21.67
C TYR A 454 4.46 -7.71 21.15
N LEU A 455 4.45 -6.39 21.08
CA LEU A 455 5.60 -5.60 20.62
C LEU A 455 6.80 -5.67 21.58
N VAL A 456 6.57 -5.94 22.85
CA VAL A 456 7.64 -6.09 23.85
C VAL A 456 8.21 -7.50 23.85
N THR A 457 7.37 -8.52 23.62
CA THR A 457 7.78 -9.93 23.69
C THR A 457 8.29 -10.49 22.37
N GLU A 458 7.75 -10.01 21.23
CA GLU A 458 8.05 -10.55 19.90
C GLU A 458 9.04 -9.68 19.13
N THR A 459 10.09 -10.31 18.62
CA THR A 459 11.09 -9.65 17.75
C THR A 459 10.66 -9.61 16.30
N TYR A 460 9.71 -10.47 15.87
CA TYR A 460 9.23 -10.53 14.49
C TYR A 460 8.23 -9.40 14.23
N ASN A 461 8.72 -8.32 13.68
CA ASN A 461 7.89 -7.17 13.29
C ASN A 461 8.30 -6.63 11.91
N PRO A 462 8.25 -7.46 10.84
CA PRO A 462 8.59 -7.02 9.51
C PRO A 462 7.53 -6.05 9.00
N PHE A 463 7.93 -5.15 8.12
CA PHE A 463 7.00 -4.38 7.30
C PHE A 463 7.28 -4.74 5.83
N LEU A 464 6.34 -5.46 5.22
CA LEU A 464 6.54 -6.03 3.89
C LEU A 464 6.79 -4.97 2.83
N TYR A 465 6.16 -3.81 2.94
CA TYR A 465 6.26 -2.73 1.97
C TYR A 465 7.63 -2.03 1.91
N PHE A 466 8.50 -2.19 2.90
CA PHE A 466 9.89 -1.71 2.82
C PHE A 466 10.79 -2.55 1.91
N ARG A 467 10.30 -3.70 1.48
CA ARG A 467 11.06 -4.61 0.61
C ARG A 467 10.82 -4.36 -0.88
N PHE A 468 9.92 -3.42 -1.23
CA PHE A 468 9.47 -3.20 -2.60
C PHE A 468 9.78 -1.81 -3.14
#